data_c04896219e347cf3f6d9e6896c632931
#
_entry.id   c04896219e347cf3f6d9e6896c632931
#
_cell.length_a   1.000
_cell.length_b   1.000
_cell.length_c   1.000
_cell.angle_alpha   90.00
_cell.angle_beta   90.00
_cell.angle_gamma   90.00
#
_symmetry.space_group_name_H-M   'P 1'
#
loop_
_entity.id
_entity.type
_entity.pdbx_description
1 polymer ?
#
loop_
_entity_poly.entity_id
_entity_poly.type
_entity_poly.pdbx_seq_one_letter_code
_entity_poly.pdbx_strand_id
1 'polypeptide(L)'
;MEYFGAGVLGLLSLAAVWATVAKTAGSARGVRSAELDAFSTMLLAFLFVLGALVSMFVARAFADASGDFFKIFLPTSVSQITALALCAVFARFAKIKPDFKPTRAALKTGALYFFPTLAVLACGACIAVFYKAAFGEDIARQEIVALFAGIGDIRVKIFAVFTIAVLAPIAEETFFRGILYPVFKGAFSAVLPDSKKAVATAASAAVVSVLFSLIHASAYAAAPIFLMGIILVCAYEKSGSLVSPIVAHSLFNAANIAVILIL
;
A
#
# COMPACT_ATOMS: atom_id res chain seq x y z
N MET A 1 17.67 -5.42 -28.18
CA MET A 1 17.88 -6.33 -27.04
C MET A 1 17.21 -5.80 -25.76
N GLU A 2 17.23 -4.50 -25.53
CA GLU A 2 16.65 -3.84 -24.33
C GLU A 2 15.14 -4.11 -24.18
N TYR A 3 14.35 -3.91 -25.25
CA TYR A 3 12.89 -4.16 -25.21
C TYR A 3 12.53 -5.62 -25.02
N PHE A 4 13.32 -6.54 -25.56
CA PHE A 4 13.12 -7.96 -25.33
C PHE A 4 13.37 -8.32 -23.86
N GLY A 5 14.47 -7.81 -23.29
CA GLY A 5 14.78 -8.00 -21.87
C GLY A 5 13.69 -7.44 -20.95
N ALA A 6 13.20 -6.22 -21.24
CA ALA A 6 12.09 -5.62 -20.49
C ALA A 6 10.81 -6.47 -20.58
N GLY A 7 10.45 -6.96 -21.80
CA GLY A 7 9.29 -7.82 -21.97
C GLY A 7 9.37 -9.11 -21.14
N VAL A 8 10.52 -9.77 -21.13
CA VAL A 8 10.77 -10.98 -20.33
C VAL A 8 10.64 -10.68 -18.83
N LEU A 9 11.24 -9.60 -18.35
CA LEU A 9 11.12 -9.18 -16.95
C LEU A 9 9.66 -8.88 -16.55
N GLY A 10 8.89 -8.23 -17.43
CA GLY A 10 7.47 -7.97 -17.22
C GLY A 10 6.66 -9.27 -17.06
N LEU A 11 6.88 -10.24 -17.96
CA LEU A 11 6.22 -11.55 -17.87
C LEU A 11 6.61 -12.31 -16.61
N LEU A 12 7.88 -12.30 -16.22
CA LEU A 12 8.35 -12.92 -14.98
C LEU A 12 7.73 -12.27 -13.75
N SER A 13 7.56 -10.94 -13.77
CA SER A 13 6.88 -10.19 -12.70
C SER A 13 5.43 -10.62 -12.54
N LEU A 14 4.68 -10.69 -13.64
CA LEU A 14 3.29 -11.14 -13.64
C LEU A 14 3.18 -12.61 -13.18
N ALA A 15 4.08 -13.48 -13.62
CA ALA A 15 4.13 -14.88 -13.20
C ALA A 15 4.42 -15.00 -11.70
N ALA A 16 5.30 -14.17 -11.12
CA ALA A 16 5.59 -14.16 -9.69
C ALA A 16 4.36 -13.71 -8.87
N VAL A 17 3.64 -12.67 -9.33
CA VAL A 17 2.39 -12.23 -8.70
C VAL A 17 1.34 -13.34 -8.77
N TRP A 18 1.13 -13.95 -9.95
CA TRP A 18 0.20 -15.05 -10.14
C TRP A 18 0.52 -16.25 -9.24
N ALA A 19 1.78 -16.67 -9.17
CA ALA A 19 2.21 -17.76 -8.29
C ALA A 19 1.95 -17.45 -6.81
N THR A 20 2.13 -16.17 -6.42
CA THR A 20 1.82 -15.70 -5.05
C THR A 20 0.33 -15.81 -4.76
N VAL A 21 -0.53 -15.36 -5.67
CA VAL A 21 -2.00 -15.44 -5.55
C VAL A 21 -2.44 -16.91 -5.46
N ALA A 22 -1.96 -17.76 -6.38
CA ALA A 22 -2.32 -19.17 -6.42
C ALA A 22 -1.90 -19.92 -5.14
N LYS A 23 -0.68 -19.66 -4.65
CA LYS A 23 -0.18 -20.26 -3.39
C LYS A 23 -0.97 -19.78 -2.18
N THR A 24 -1.41 -18.53 -2.17
CA THR A 24 -2.21 -17.97 -1.07
C THR A 24 -3.61 -18.57 -1.07
N ALA A 25 -4.27 -18.67 -2.22
CA ALA A 25 -5.62 -19.23 -2.33
C ALA A 25 -5.73 -20.64 -1.75
N GLY A 26 -4.69 -21.49 -1.93
CA GLY A 26 -4.68 -22.86 -1.37
C GLY A 26 -4.35 -22.96 0.11
N SER A 27 -3.96 -21.89 0.80
CA SER A 27 -3.42 -21.96 2.15
C SER A 27 -3.73 -20.77 3.05
N ALA A 28 -4.67 -19.91 2.64
CA ALA A 28 -5.09 -18.75 3.40
C ALA A 28 -5.75 -19.16 4.73
N ARG A 29 -5.41 -18.42 5.80
CA ARG A 29 -6.12 -18.52 7.09
C ARG A 29 -7.47 -17.80 7.00
N GLY A 30 -7.60 -16.92 6.04
CA GLY A 30 -8.78 -16.09 5.80
C GLY A 30 -8.86 -14.92 6.76
N VAL A 31 -9.19 -13.76 6.21
CA VAL A 31 -9.53 -12.58 6.98
C VAL A 31 -11.05 -12.54 7.16
N ARG A 32 -11.54 -12.23 8.35
CA ARG A 32 -12.97 -12.07 8.60
C ARG A 32 -13.52 -10.90 7.79
N SER A 33 -14.68 -11.11 7.19
CA SER A 33 -15.47 -10.01 6.60
C SER A 33 -16.04 -9.11 7.69
N ALA A 34 -16.28 -7.85 7.35
CA ALA A 34 -16.98 -6.91 8.21
C ALA A 34 -18.31 -6.55 7.56
N GLU A 35 -19.39 -6.67 8.31
CA GLU A 35 -20.71 -6.19 7.90
C GLU A 35 -20.92 -4.81 8.54
N LEU A 36 -21.22 -3.83 7.70
CA LEU A 36 -21.49 -2.47 8.13
C LEU A 36 -22.99 -2.22 8.14
N ASP A 37 -23.49 -1.66 9.23
CA ASP A 37 -24.78 -1.03 9.26
C ASP A 37 -24.75 0.37 8.61
N ALA A 38 -25.92 0.98 8.42
CA ALA A 38 -26.02 2.30 7.81
C ALA A 38 -25.21 3.36 8.55
N PHE A 39 -25.23 3.33 9.91
CA PHE A 39 -24.47 4.26 10.72
C PHE A 39 -22.97 4.11 10.51
N SER A 40 -22.43 2.88 10.54
CA SER A 40 -21.01 2.61 10.31
C SER A 40 -20.58 3.01 8.90
N THR A 41 -21.44 2.82 7.90
CA THR A 41 -21.16 3.25 6.53
C THR A 41 -21.06 4.77 6.42
N MET A 42 -22.01 5.51 7.02
CA MET A 42 -21.97 6.98 7.08
C MET A 42 -20.77 7.49 7.87
N LEU A 43 -20.45 6.84 8.99
CA LEU A 43 -19.28 7.17 9.81
C LEU A 43 -17.98 6.98 9.01
N LEU A 44 -17.83 5.90 8.24
CA LEU A 44 -16.65 5.68 7.38
C LEU A 44 -16.49 6.82 6.37
N ALA A 45 -17.56 7.17 5.67
CA ALA A 45 -17.55 8.27 4.70
C ALA A 45 -17.20 9.61 5.38
N PHE A 46 -17.80 9.91 6.53
CA PHE A 46 -17.51 11.12 7.29
C PHE A 46 -16.05 11.19 7.74
N LEU A 47 -15.52 10.12 8.34
CA LEU A 47 -14.12 10.08 8.80
C LEU A 47 -13.13 10.16 7.63
N PHE A 48 -13.48 9.59 6.47
CA PHE A 48 -12.67 9.74 5.25
C PHE A 48 -12.58 11.21 4.81
N VAL A 49 -13.72 11.90 4.73
CA VAL A 49 -13.78 13.34 4.39
C VAL A 49 -13.03 14.17 5.42
N LEU A 50 -13.24 13.90 6.71
CA LEU A 50 -12.55 14.58 7.81
C LEU A 50 -11.03 14.40 7.70
N GLY A 51 -10.55 13.19 7.45
CA GLY A 51 -9.13 12.90 7.25
C GLY A 51 -8.53 13.67 6.07
N ALA A 52 -9.24 13.73 4.93
CA ALA A 52 -8.83 14.51 3.77
C ALA A 52 -8.76 16.01 4.08
N LEU A 53 -9.76 16.56 4.77
CA LEU A 53 -9.77 17.97 5.18
C LEU A 53 -8.63 18.30 6.15
N VAL A 54 -8.37 17.45 7.13
CA VAL A 54 -7.24 17.63 8.07
C VAL A 54 -5.92 17.59 7.31
N SER A 55 -5.73 16.63 6.42
CA SER A 55 -4.51 16.52 5.60
C SER A 55 -4.30 17.75 4.73
N MET A 56 -5.36 18.25 4.09
CA MET A 56 -5.32 19.48 3.29
C MET A 56 -4.99 20.71 4.15
N PHE A 57 -5.62 20.85 5.32
CA PHE A 57 -5.35 21.95 6.26
C PHE A 57 -3.91 21.93 6.76
N VAL A 58 -3.40 20.75 7.16
CA VAL A 58 -2.01 20.59 7.61
C VAL A 58 -1.03 20.92 6.48
N ALA A 59 -1.24 20.40 5.27
CA ALA A 59 -0.40 20.73 4.11
C ALA A 59 -0.39 22.24 3.84
N ARG A 60 -1.56 22.91 3.91
CA ARG A 60 -1.68 24.35 3.72
C ARG A 60 -0.96 25.15 4.81
N ALA A 61 -1.07 24.74 6.07
CA ALA A 61 -0.44 25.42 7.20
C ALA A 61 1.08 25.43 7.11
N PHE A 62 1.69 24.46 6.44
CA PHE A 62 3.14 24.36 6.25
C PHE A 62 3.61 24.65 4.82
N ALA A 63 2.73 25.13 3.94
CA ALA A 63 3.07 25.37 2.53
C ALA A 63 4.22 26.36 2.36
N ASP A 64 4.28 27.41 3.19
CA ASP A 64 5.29 28.45 3.15
C ASP A 64 6.46 28.23 4.12
N ALA A 65 6.50 27.08 4.80
CA ALA A 65 7.59 26.77 5.73
C ALA A 65 8.93 26.63 4.98
N SER A 66 10.01 26.99 5.61
CA SER A 66 11.36 26.77 5.07
C SER A 66 11.85 25.35 5.39
N GLY A 67 12.36 24.65 4.35
CA GLY A 67 12.95 23.33 4.45
C GLY A 67 11.97 22.16 4.33
N ASP A 68 12.50 21.07 3.76
CA ASP A 68 11.72 19.87 3.38
C ASP A 68 11.08 19.16 4.57
N PHE A 69 11.70 19.25 5.76
CA PHE A 69 11.14 18.69 6.98
C PHE A 69 9.76 19.26 7.27
N PHE A 70 9.63 20.60 7.27
CA PHE A 70 8.36 21.25 7.59
C PHE A 70 7.37 21.22 6.44
N LYS A 71 7.84 21.34 5.19
CA LYS A 71 6.94 21.34 4.02
C LYS A 71 6.34 20.00 3.70
N ILE A 72 7.09 18.92 3.88
CA ILE A 72 6.74 17.60 3.32
C ILE A 72 6.62 16.56 4.41
N PHE A 73 7.68 16.30 5.15
CA PHE A 73 7.73 15.13 6.04
C PHE A 73 6.89 15.29 7.29
N LEU A 74 6.85 16.48 7.89
CA LEU A 74 6.01 16.74 9.06
C LEU A 74 4.51 16.68 8.70
N PRO A 75 4.02 17.38 7.67
CA PRO A 75 2.62 17.28 7.24
C PRO A 75 2.21 15.86 6.87
N THR A 76 3.05 15.14 6.14
CA THR A 76 2.81 13.75 5.78
C THR A 76 2.68 12.86 7.02
N SER A 77 3.59 13.00 7.99
CA SER A 77 3.54 12.23 9.23
C SER A 77 2.31 12.55 10.06
N VAL A 78 1.92 13.82 10.16
CA VAL A 78 0.69 14.24 10.86
C VAL A 78 -0.54 13.64 10.18
N SER A 79 -0.60 13.66 8.85
CA SER A 79 -1.70 13.05 8.10
C SER A 79 -1.79 11.54 8.32
N GLN A 80 -0.66 10.82 8.35
CA GLN A 80 -0.61 9.39 8.63
C GLN A 80 -1.05 9.05 10.06
N ILE A 81 -0.60 9.81 11.05
CA ILE A 81 -1.04 9.65 12.44
C ILE A 81 -2.54 9.94 12.58
N THR A 82 -3.03 10.97 11.91
CA THR A 82 -4.47 11.29 11.86
C THR A 82 -5.25 10.13 11.25
N ALA A 83 -4.80 9.58 10.12
CA ALA A 83 -5.44 8.42 9.50
C ALA A 83 -5.50 7.21 10.44
N LEU A 84 -4.41 6.93 11.18
CA LEU A 84 -4.39 5.87 12.19
C LEU A 84 -5.40 6.11 13.32
N ALA A 85 -5.50 7.34 13.82
CA ALA A 85 -6.47 7.70 14.86
C ALA A 85 -7.91 7.52 14.34
N LEU A 86 -8.22 7.99 13.13
CA LEU A 86 -9.54 7.82 12.52
C LEU A 86 -9.87 6.35 12.25
N CYS A 87 -8.89 5.54 11.82
CA CYS A 87 -9.05 4.09 11.69
C CYS A 87 -9.37 3.43 13.04
N ALA A 88 -8.71 3.84 14.12
CA ALA A 88 -8.97 3.30 15.46
C ALA A 88 -10.38 3.65 15.93
N VAL A 89 -10.82 4.90 15.73
CA VAL A 89 -12.18 5.35 16.02
C VAL A 89 -13.18 4.52 15.24
N PHE A 90 -13.01 4.41 13.90
CA PHE A 90 -13.90 3.64 13.05
C PHE A 90 -13.98 2.16 13.47
N ALA A 91 -12.81 1.51 13.65
CA ALA A 91 -12.74 0.12 14.05
C ALA A 91 -13.49 -0.17 15.35
N ARG A 92 -13.45 0.79 16.30
CA ARG A 92 -14.18 0.70 17.58
C ARG A 92 -15.69 0.68 17.38
N PHE A 93 -16.23 1.57 16.53
CA PHE A 93 -17.66 1.67 16.26
C PHE A 93 -18.17 0.54 15.35
N ALA A 94 -17.45 0.23 14.29
CA ALA A 94 -17.77 -0.86 13.37
C ALA A 94 -17.45 -2.26 13.92
N LYS A 95 -16.94 -2.35 15.15
CA LYS A 95 -16.53 -3.60 15.82
C LYS A 95 -15.53 -4.43 15.01
N ILE A 96 -14.76 -3.78 14.14
CA ILE A 96 -13.66 -4.40 13.41
C ILE A 96 -12.47 -4.54 14.37
N LYS A 97 -11.83 -5.70 14.37
CA LYS A 97 -10.67 -5.98 15.24
C LYS A 97 -9.47 -6.38 14.38
N PRO A 98 -8.74 -5.41 13.81
CA PRO A 98 -7.51 -5.72 13.09
C PRO A 98 -6.50 -6.40 14.01
N ASP A 99 -5.86 -7.47 13.53
CA ASP A 99 -4.87 -8.19 14.34
C ASP A 99 -3.45 -7.63 14.07
N PHE A 100 -2.88 -7.00 15.09
CA PHE A 100 -1.51 -6.46 15.09
C PHE A 100 -0.52 -7.35 15.87
N LYS A 101 -0.84 -8.58 16.20
CA LYS A 101 0.05 -9.43 16.99
C LYS A 101 1.31 -9.79 16.20
N PRO A 102 2.50 -9.41 16.68
CA PRO A 102 3.77 -9.66 16.00
C PRO A 102 4.26 -11.10 16.27
N THR A 103 3.48 -12.08 15.83
CA THR A 103 3.88 -13.49 15.95
C THR A 103 5.04 -13.81 15.01
N ARG A 104 5.88 -14.79 15.37
CA ARG A 104 6.96 -15.27 14.49
C ARG A 104 6.41 -15.69 13.11
N ALA A 105 5.23 -16.30 13.06
CA ALA A 105 4.58 -16.69 11.81
C ALA A 105 4.20 -15.46 10.97
N ALA A 106 3.65 -14.40 11.58
CA ALA A 106 3.31 -13.18 10.87
C ALA A 106 4.55 -12.45 10.33
N LEU A 107 5.59 -12.31 11.14
CA LEU A 107 6.87 -11.72 10.73
C LEU A 107 7.51 -12.50 9.57
N LYS A 108 7.59 -13.85 9.69
CA LYS A 108 8.09 -14.71 8.63
C LYS A 108 7.28 -14.59 7.34
N THR A 109 5.94 -14.54 7.45
CA THR A 109 5.08 -14.34 6.28
C THR A 109 5.37 -13.00 5.62
N GLY A 110 5.47 -11.92 6.38
CA GLY A 110 5.81 -10.59 5.84
C GLY A 110 7.16 -10.60 5.12
N ALA A 111 8.21 -11.15 5.74
CA ALA A 111 9.52 -11.26 5.12
C ALA A 111 9.50 -12.12 3.83
N LEU A 112 8.71 -13.20 3.79
CA LEU A 112 8.57 -14.02 2.58
C LEU A 112 7.79 -13.30 1.47
N TYR A 113 6.77 -12.51 1.81
CA TYR A 113 5.98 -11.75 0.83
C TYR A 113 6.70 -10.49 0.34
N PHE A 114 7.79 -10.07 0.97
CA PHE A 114 8.69 -9.06 0.41
C PHE A 114 9.28 -9.48 -0.94
N PHE A 115 9.67 -10.74 -1.12
CA PHE A 115 10.28 -11.18 -2.39
C PHE A 115 9.38 -10.99 -3.62
N PRO A 116 8.10 -11.39 -3.63
CA PRO A 116 7.21 -11.07 -4.74
C PRO A 116 6.97 -9.56 -4.92
N THR A 117 7.12 -8.71 -3.89
CA THR A 117 7.05 -7.26 -4.09
C THR A 117 8.22 -6.72 -4.92
N LEU A 118 9.38 -7.38 -4.92
CA LEU A 118 10.49 -7.00 -5.80
C LEU A 118 10.15 -7.16 -7.29
N ALA A 119 9.23 -8.08 -7.65
CA ALA A 119 8.72 -8.18 -9.00
C ALA A 119 7.98 -6.90 -9.45
N VAL A 120 7.44 -6.14 -8.51
CA VAL A 120 6.79 -4.85 -8.78
C VAL A 120 7.79 -3.81 -9.27
N LEU A 121 9.03 -3.80 -8.73
CA LEU A 121 10.11 -2.94 -9.22
C LEU A 121 10.48 -3.27 -10.66
N ALA A 122 10.59 -4.56 -10.98
CA ALA A 122 10.86 -5.00 -12.35
C ALA A 122 9.72 -4.60 -13.32
N CYS A 123 8.46 -4.71 -12.88
CA CYS A 123 7.31 -4.22 -13.65
C CYS A 123 7.41 -2.71 -13.92
N GLY A 124 7.73 -1.90 -12.92
CA GLY A 124 7.95 -0.46 -13.06
C GLY A 124 9.07 -0.12 -14.05
N ALA A 125 10.21 -0.83 -13.96
CA ALA A 125 11.31 -0.67 -14.91
C ALA A 125 10.91 -1.01 -16.35
N CYS A 126 10.12 -2.09 -16.53
CA CYS A 126 9.59 -2.44 -17.86
C CYS A 126 8.68 -1.34 -18.43
N ILE A 127 7.78 -0.78 -17.60
CA ILE A 127 6.90 0.31 -18.01
C ILE A 127 7.75 1.53 -18.42
N ALA A 128 8.81 1.86 -17.68
CA ALA A 128 9.69 2.98 -18.02
C ALA A 128 10.37 2.79 -19.38
N VAL A 129 10.88 1.58 -19.67
CA VAL A 129 11.52 1.26 -20.95
C VAL A 129 10.51 1.41 -22.11
N PHE A 130 9.31 0.84 -21.97
CA PHE A 130 8.29 0.92 -23.01
C PHE A 130 7.72 2.33 -23.18
N TYR A 131 7.58 3.10 -22.08
CA TYR A 131 7.16 4.49 -22.15
C TYR A 131 8.16 5.33 -22.94
N LYS A 132 9.46 5.21 -22.62
CA LYS A 132 10.53 5.88 -23.37
C LYS A 132 10.53 5.52 -24.84
N ALA A 133 10.28 4.24 -25.16
CA ALA A 133 10.18 3.79 -26.54
C ALA A 133 8.99 4.40 -27.30
N ALA A 134 7.85 4.53 -26.62
CA ALA A 134 6.61 5.02 -27.23
C ALA A 134 6.57 6.55 -27.37
N PHE A 135 7.13 7.27 -26.41
CA PHE A 135 6.99 8.75 -26.32
C PHE A 135 8.32 9.50 -26.48
N GLY A 136 9.46 8.81 -26.53
CA GLY A 136 10.77 9.44 -26.66
C GLY A 136 11.29 10.13 -25.41
N GLU A 137 10.53 10.08 -24.29
CA GLU A 137 10.81 10.79 -23.05
C GLU A 137 11.02 9.81 -21.90
N ASP A 138 11.89 10.17 -20.96
CA ASP A 138 12.01 9.42 -19.71
C ASP A 138 10.82 9.74 -18.79
N ILE A 139 10.32 8.73 -18.06
CA ILE A 139 9.32 8.97 -17.03
C ILE A 139 9.92 9.88 -15.96
N ALA A 140 9.25 11.01 -15.68
CA ALA A 140 9.64 11.89 -14.59
C ALA A 140 9.75 11.10 -13.28
N ARG A 141 10.87 11.21 -12.59
CA ARG A 141 11.04 10.60 -11.26
C ARG A 141 9.95 11.12 -10.34
N GLN A 142 9.43 10.24 -9.48
CA GLN A 142 8.48 10.69 -8.46
C GLN A 142 9.13 11.82 -7.65
N GLU A 143 8.36 12.86 -7.41
CA GLU A 143 8.81 14.07 -6.71
C GLU A 143 9.46 13.73 -5.36
N ILE A 144 8.90 12.74 -4.65
CA ILE A 144 9.43 12.24 -3.39
C ILE A 144 10.85 11.65 -3.51
N VAL A 145 11.18 11.04 -4.67
CA VAL A 145 12.52 10.46 -4.92
C VAL A 145 13.55 11.58 -5.09
N ALA A 146 13.21 12.59 -5.90
CA ALA A 146 14.10 13.74 -6.11
C ALA A 146 14.32 14.52 -4.81
N LEU A 147 13.25 14.73 -4.04
CA LEU A 147 13.31 15.38 -2.73
C LEU A 147 14.18 14.60 -1.75
N PHE A 148 14.00 13.28 -1.65
CA PHE A 148 14.77 12.45 -0.73
C PHE A 148 16.27 12.47 -1.05
N ALA A 149 16.63 12.42 -2.33
CA ALA A 149 18.03 12.52 -2.78
C ALA A 149 18.66 13.88 -2.43
N GLY A 150 17.88 14.97 -2.44
CA GLY A 150 18.31 16.33 -2.13
C GLY A 150 18.48 16.65 -0.64
N ILE A 151 18.02 15.78 0.30
CA ILE A 151 18.12 16.05 1.74
C ILE A 151 19.59 16.02 2.21
N GLY A 152 20.12 17.18 2.62
CA GLY A 152 21.47 17.30 3.16
C GLY A 152 21.58 17.00 4.66
N ASP A 153 20.57 17.38 5.48
CA ASP A 153 20.59 17.13 6.93
C ASP A 153 20.25 15.67 7.24
N ILE A 154 21.20 14.98 7.89
CA ILE A 154 21.07 13.57 8.26
C ILE A 154 19.86 13.30 9.18
N ARG A 155 19.50 14.25 10.05
CA ARG A 155 18.36 14.11 10.96
C ARG A 155 17.04 14.11 10.18
N VAL A 156 16.93 15.00 9.21
CA VAL A 156 15.76 15.05 8.30
C VAL A 156 15.71 13.78 7.45
N LYS A 157 16.86 13.31 6.97
CA LYS A 157 16.93 12.05 6.21
C LYS A 157 16.48 10.85 7.04
N ILE A 158 16.93 10.72 8.29
CA ILE A 158 16.48 9.64 9.20
C ILE A 158 14.97 9.73 9.44
N PHE A 159 14.43 10.93 9.67
CA PHE A 159 13.02 11.13 9.85
C PHE A 159 12.20 10.77 8.59
N ALA A 160 12.72 11.16 7.41
CA ALA A 160 12.13 10.79 6.12
C ALA A 160 12.08 9.28 5.92
N VAL A 161 13.20 8.57 6.21
CA VAL A 161 13.24 7.10 6.17
C VAL A 161 12.19 6.49 7.12
N PHE A 162 12.10 6.98 8.34
CA PHE A 162 11.10 6.51 9.31
C PHE A 162 9.68 6.75 8.80
N THR A 163 9.39 7.94 8.28
CA THR A 163 8.08 8.29 7.75
C THR A 163 7.68 7.38 6.58
N ILE A 164 8.59 7.17 5.62
CA ILE A 164 8.31 6.41 4.39
C ILE A 164 8.34 4.90 4.63
N ALA A 165 9.33 4.40 5.37
CA ALA A 165 9.53 2.96 5.50
C ALA A 165 8.82 2.33 6.71
N VAL A 166 8.35 3.12 7.68
CA VAL A 166 7.70 2.59 8.89
C VAL A 166 6.29 3.17 9.06
N LEU A 167 6.17 4.49 9.19
CA LEU A 167 4.90 5.11 9.55
C LEU A 167 3.86 4.99 8.42
N ALA A 168 4.26 5.24 7.16
CA ALA A 168 3.38 5.11 6.01
C ALA A 168 2.84 3.68 5.86
N PRO A 169 3.66 2.61 5.83
CA PRO A 169 3.16 1.25 5.79
C PRO A 169 2.19 0.90 6.92
N ILE A 170 2.45 1.36 8.15
CA ILE A 170 1.54 1.11 9.27
C ILE A 170 0.18 1.79 9.02
N ALA A 171 0.18 3.06 8.61
CA ALA A 171 -1.06 3.80 8.37
C ALA A 171 -1.84 3.24 7.18
N GLU A 172 -1.15 2.98 6.07
CA GLU A 172 -1.76 2.49 4.84
C GLU A 172 -2.31 1.07 5.00
N GLU A 173 -1.54 0.14 5.59
CA GLU A 173 -2.03 -1.22 5.79
C GLU A 173 -3.18 -1.27 6.81
N THR A 174 -3.15 -0.42 7.83
CA THR A 174 -4.27 -0.30 8.77
C THR A 174 -5.54 0.15 8.05
N PHE A 175 -5.45 1.15 7.19
CA PHE A 175 -6.61 1.66 6.45
C PHE A 175 -7.07 0.67 5.37
N PHE A 176 -6.17 0.28 4.45
CA PHE A 176 -6.54 -0.54 3.30
C PHE A 176 -6.84 -1.99 3.67
N ARG A 177 -5.98 -2.64 4.48
CA ARG A 177 -6.14 -4.06 4.82
C ARG A 177 -6.89 -4.26 6.13
N GLY A 178 -6.71 -3.34 7.08
CA GLY A 178 -7.40 -3.42 8.37
C GLY A 178 -8.86 -2.98 8.33
N ILE A 179 -9.20 -2.01 7.48
CA ILE A 179 -10.56 -1.44 7.40
C ILE A 179 -11.23 -1.75 6.06
N LEU A 180 -10.72 -1.23 4.94
CA LEU A 180 -11.42 -1.29 3.66
C LEU A 180 -11.57 -2.73 3.16
N TYR A 181 -10.54 -3.54 3.24
CA TYR A 181 -10.58 -4.91 2.74
C TYR A 181 -11.64 -5.78 3.41
N PRO A 182 -11.75 -5.85 4.77
CA PRO A 182 -12.83 -6.56 5.43
C PRO A 182 -14.22 -6.04 5.07
N VAL A 183 -14.37 -4.72 4.89
CA VAL A 183 -15.63 -4.08 4.51
C VAL A 183 -16.07 -4.52 3.11
N PHE A 184 -15.19 -4.40 2.11
CA PHE A 184 -15.52 -4.86 0.75
C PHE A 184 -15.75 -6.37 0.71
N LYS A 185 -14.99 -7.14 1.49
CA LYS A 185 -15.19 -8.59 1.59
C LYS A 185 -16.57 -8.92 2.17
N GLY A 186 -17.03 -8.16 3.15
CA GLY A 186 -18.39 -8.26 3.68
C GLY A 186 -19.44 -7.92 2.64
N ALA A 187 -19.29 -6.79 1.96
CA ALA A 187 -20.23 -6.34 0.93
C ALA A 187 -20.37 -7.34 -0.23
N PHE A 188 -19.26 -7.85 -0.77
CA PHE A 188 -19.30 -8.87 -1.82
C PHE A 188 -19.83 -10.22 -1.32
N SER A 189 -19.53 -10.59 -0.06
CA SER A 189 -20.08 -11.83 0.51
C SER A 189 -21.59 -11.77 0.78
N ALA A 190 -22.14 -10.58 0.98
CA ALA A 190 -23.58 -10.39 1.17
C ALA A 190 -24.39 -10.56 -0.13
N VAL A 191 -23.78 -10.27 -1.30
CA VAL A 191 -24.46 -10.35 -2.61
C VAL A 191 -24.11 -11.61 -3.40
N LEU A 192 -23.04 -12.32 -3.06
CA LEU A 192 -22.59 -13.52 -3.73
C LEU A 192 -22.95 -14.77 -2.92
N PRO A 193 -23.39 -15.87 -3.58
CA PRO A 193 -23.64 -17.12 -2.87
C PRO A 193 -22.38 -17.68 -2.20
N ASP A 194 -22.56 -18.45 -1.14
CA ASP A 194 -21.47 -19.06 -0.35
C ASP A 194 -20.46 -19.86 -1.18
N SER A 195 -20.91 -20.50 -2.27
CA SER A 195 -20.05 -21.21 -3.22
C SER A 195 -19.05 -20.30 -3.94
N LYS A 196 -19.25 -18.96 -3.90
CA LYS A 196 -18.39 -17.96 -4.55
C LYS A 196 -17.54 -17.13 -3.58
N LYS A 197 -17.25 -17.64 -2.38
CA LYS A 197 -16.38 -16.93 -1.40
C LYS A 197 -15.00 -16.55 -1.95
N ALA A 198 -14.42 -17.37 -2.80
CA ALA A 198 -13.15 -17.04 -3.48
C ALA A 198 -13.30 -15.83 -4.41
N VAL A 199 -14.43 -15.70 -5.09
CA VAL A 199 -14.73 -14.56 -5.96
C VAL A 199 -14.90 -13.29 -5.12
N ALA A 200 -15.62 -13.34 -4.00
CA ALA A 200 -15.76 -12.21 -3.07
C ALA A 200 -14.39 -11.74 -2.56
N THR A 201 -13.53 -12.66 -2.17
CA THR A 201 -12.14 -12.38 -1.74
C THR A 201 -11.34 -11.71 -2.86
N ALA A 202 -11.37 -12.26 -4.07
CA ALA A 202 -10.63 -11.74 -5.22
C ALA A 202 -11.13 -10.35 -5.65
N ALA A 203 -12.45 -10.16 -5.72
CA ALA A 203 -13.06 -8.86 -6.04
C ALA A 203 -12.68 -7.80 -5.00
N SER A 204 -12.74 -8.14 -3.71
CA SER A 204 -12.34 -7.23 -2.63
C SER A 204 -10.86 -6.86 -2.72
N ALA A 205 -9.99 -7.83 -3.00
CA ALA A 205 -8.57 -7.61 -3.21
C ALA A 205 -8.32 -6.66 -4.39
N ALA A 206 -9.01 -6.88 -5.51
CA ALA A 206 -8.89 -6.03 -6.69
C ALA A 206 -9.35 -4.59 -6.40
N VAL A 207 -10.55 -4.40 -5.83
CA VAL A 207 -11.09 -3.06 -5.51
C VAL A 207 -10.15 -2.30 -4.57
N VAL A 208 -9.74 -2.92 -3.47
CA VAL A 208 -8.85 -2.26 -2.49
C VAL A 208 -7.48 -1.95 -3.08
N SER A 209 -6.95 -2.81 -3.97
CA SER A 209 -5.69 -2.55 -4.65
C SER A 209 -5.79 -1.44 -5.71
N VAL A 210 -6.94 -1.31 -6.39
CA VAL A 210 -7.22 -0.15 -7.26
C VAL A 210 -7.26 1.14 -6.44
N LEU A 211 -8.01 1.17 -5.33
CA LEU A 211 -8.06 2.34 -4.46
C LEU A 211 -6.67 2.70 -3.90
N PHE A 212 -5.89 1.70 -3.49
CA PHE A 212 -4.51 1.88 -3.05
C PHE A 212 -3.63 2.49 -4.13
N SER A 213 -3.78 2.06 -5.38
CA SER A 213 -3.06 2.61 -6.51
C SER A 213 -3.46 4.06 -6.82
N LEU A 214 -4.76 4.36 -6.79
CA LEU A 214 -5.28 5.69 -7.15
C LEU A 214 -4.80 6.80 -6.20
N ILE A 215 -4.67 6.52 -4.90
CA ILE A 215 -4.20 7.55 -3.95
C ILE A 215 -2.75 7.99 -4.17
N HIS A 216 -1.96 7.21 -4.92
CA HIS A 216 -0.58 7.58 -5.25
C HIS A 216 -0.48 8.56 -6.43
N ALA A 217 -1.59 8.88 -7.11
CA ALA A 217 -1.71 9.90 -8.16
C ALA A 217 -0.63 9.84 -9.26
N SER A 218 -0.13 8.64 -9.57
CA SER A 218 0.94 8.43 -10.56
C SER A 218 0.49 7.40 -11.59
N ALA A 219 0.21 7.86 -12.81
CA ALA A 219 -0.32 7.00 -13.88
C ALA A 219 0.62 5.84 -14.23
N TYR A 220 1.94 6.09 -14.30
CA TYR A 220 2.92 5.06 -14.62
C TYR A 220 3.20 4.09 -13.47
N ALA A 221 3.03 4.55 -12.23
CA ALA A 221 3.18 3.70 -11.05
C ALA A 221 1.89 2.93 -10.71
N ALA A 222 0.77 3.25 -11.38
CA ALA A 222 -0.53 2.68 -11.06
C ALA A 222 -0.54 1.14 -11.17
N ALA A 223 -0.02 0.57 -12.24
CA ALA A 223 0.02 -0.88 -12.41
C ALA A 223 0.98 -1.56 -11.41
N PRO A 224 2.22 -1.11 -11.20
CA PRO A 224 3.07 -1.62 -10.12
C PRO A 224 2.44 -1.56 -8.74
N ILE A 225 1.86 -0.42 -8.36
CA ILE A 225 1.25 -0.24 -7.03
C ILE A 225 -0.01 -1.11 -6.88
N PHE A 226 -0.81 -1.27 -7.94
CA PHE A 226 -1.92 -2.21 -7.95
C PHE A 226 -1.45 -3.65 -7.68
N LEU A 227 -0.40 -4.12 -8.38
CA LEU A 227 0.17 -5.46 -8.18
C LEU A 227 0.71 -5.63 -6.76
N MET A 228 1.38 -4.60 -6.23
CA MET A 228 1.80 -4.58 -4.83
C MET A 228 0.59 -4.70 -3.90
N GLY A 229 -0.48 -3.97 -4.20
CA GLY A 229 -1.74 -4.03 -3.47
C GLY A 229 -2.27 -5.47 -3.32
N ILE A 230 -2.29 -6.22 -4.41
CA ILE A 230 -2.70 -7.64 -4.43
C ILE A 230 -1.77 -8.50 -3.56
N ILE A 231 -0.44 -8.33 -3.69
CA ILE A 231 0.54 -9.10 -2.90
C ILE A 231 0.34 -8.85 -1.40
N LEU A 232 0.10 -7.61 -0.98
CA LEU A 232 -0.12 -7.26 0.43
C LEU A 232 -1.44 -7.82 0.97
N VAL A 233 -2.51 -7.87 0.15
CA VAL A 233 -3.74 -8.59 0.53
C VAL A 233 -3.44 -10.08 0.69
N CYS A 234 -2.66 -10.69 -0.21
CA CYS A 234 -2.27 -12.09 -0.08
C CYS A 234 -1.48 -12.35 1.21
N ALA A 235 -0.56 -11.46 1.60
CA ALA A 235 0.17 -11.56 2.87
C ALA A 235 -0.78 -11.53 4.08
N TYR A 236 -1.79 -10.66 4.03
CA TYR A 236 -2.81 -10.56 5.07
C TYR A 236 -3.69 -11.80 5.12
N GLU A 237 -4.25 -12.27 4.01
CA GLU A 237 -5.06 -13.49 3.94
C GLU A 237 -4.28 -14.73 4.40
N LYS A 238 -2.99 -14.80 4.07
CA LYS A 238 -2.11 -15.91 4.48
C LYS A 238 -1.91 -15.98 5.97
N SER A 239 -1.70 -14.85 6.63
CA SER A 239 -1.33 -14.79 8.05
C SER A 239 -2.52 -14.53 8.98
N GLY A 240 -3.53 -13.80 8.51
CA GLY A 240 -4.61 -13.25 9.34
C GLY A 240 -4.17 -12.06 10.20
N SER A 241 -2.93 -11.56 10.03
CA SER A 241 -2.36 -10.47 10.83
C SER A 241 -1.84 -9.35 9.95
N LEU A 242 -2.14 -8.09 10.33
CA LEU A 242 -1.65 -6.87 9.66
C LEU A 242 -0.14 -6.73 9.73
N VAL A 243 0.52 -7.38 10.68
CA VAL A 243 1.98 -7.37 10.77
C VAL A 243 2.63 -7.91 9.49
N SER A 244 2.01 -8.88 8.82
CA SER A 244 2.59 -9.43 7.59
C SER A 244 2.63 -8.46 6.42
N PRO A 245 1.53 -7.82 6.00
CA PRO A 245 1.61 -6.82 4.95
C PRO A 245 2.41 -5.57 5.38
N ILE A 246 2.35 -5.14 6.64
CA ILE A 246 3.18 -4.04 7.15
C ILE A 246 4.66 -4.36 6.96
N VAL A 247 5.13 -5.53 7.36
CA VAL A 247 6.55 -5.93 7.21
C VAL A 247 6.95 -6.01 5.74
N ALA A 248 6.13 -6.65 4.89
CA ALA A 248 6.42 -6.73 3.46
C ALA A 248 6.52 -5.35 2.80
N HIS A 249 5.58 -4.46 3.12
CA HIS A 249 5.53 -3.09 2.61
C HIS A 249 6.71 -2.25 3.13
N SER A 250 7.01 -2.32 4.43
CA SER A 250 8.16 -1.62 5.04
C SER A 250 9.48 -2.03 4.40
N LEU A 251 9.68 -3.33 4.18
CA LEU A 251 10.88 -3.85 3.50
C LEU A 251 10.96 -3.38 2.05
N PHE A 252 9.83 -3.33 1.33
CA PHE A 252 9.75 -2.80 -0.02
C PHE A 252 10.14 -1.33 -0.07
N ASN A 253 9.58 -0.49 0.80
CA ASN A 253 9.93 0.93 0.87
C ASN A 253 11.39 1.15 1.27
N ALA A 254 11.90 0.38 2.23
CA ALA A 254 13.31 0.43 2.61
C ALA A 254 14.24 0.03 1.45
N ALA A 255 13.89 -0.98 0.67
CA ALA A 255 14.65 -1.39 -0.52
C ALA A 255 14.67 -0.28 -1.59
N ASN A 256 13.51 0.38 -1.84
CA ASN A 256 13.45 1.52 -2.75
C ASN A 256 14.34 2.68 -2.29
N ILE A 257 14.30 3.02 -0.99
CA ILE A 257 15.17 4.07 -0.41
C ILE A 257 16.63 3.68 -0.59
N ALA A 258 17.00 2.43 -0.33
CA ALA A 258 18.37 1.95 -0.52
C ALA A 258 18.84 2.10 -1.97
N VAL A 259 17.99 1.76 -2.94
CA VAL A 259 18.29 1.97 -4.37
C VAL A 259 18.51 3.44 -4.70
N ILE A 260 17.67 4.35 -4.17
CA ILE A 260 17.79 5.80 -4.37
C ILE A 260 19.13 6.35 -3.78
N LEU A 261 19.60 5.77 -2.67
CA LEU A 261 20.83 6.22 -2.02
C LEU A 261 22.11 5.69 -2.70
N ILE A 262 22.01 4.64 -3.52
CA ILE A 262 23.14 4.00 -4.20
C ILE A 262 23.30 4.55 -5.63
N LEU A 263 22.20 4.95 -6.28
CA LEU A 263 22.17 5.47 -7.66
C LEU A 263 22.26 6.99 -7.69
#